data_923a9e33dcef15d22a0643527ffdc0b4
#
_entry.id   923a9e33dcef15d22a0643527ffdc0b4
#
_cell.length_a   1.000
_cell.length_b   1.000
_cell.length_c   1.000
_cell.angle_alpha   90.00
_cell.angle_beta   90.00
_cell.angle_gamma   90.00
#
_symmetry.space_group_name_H-M   'P 1'
#
loop_
_entity.id
_entity.type
_entity.pdbx_description
1 polymer ?
#
loop_
_entity_poly.entity_id
_entity_poly.type
_entity_poly.pdbx_seq_one_letter_code
_entity_poly.pdbx_strand_id
1 'polypeptide(L)'
;MTRRLPVAAAVLALVLGACTTGSSNEVEVFSWWTAGGEADGLEAMLDVFSEEYPDYEFVNAAVAGGAGTEARAQLATRLSQDDPPSSWQGHAGQELIGTYVAADQIESLNFLYDEEEWRDVMPEGLIDLISEDGEIYSVPVNIHRANVMWFIPENLEGWGVEAPTTWEEFLTVAEELDSQGVTPLAMGFQWTSMHLFETILLGSLGADAYNALWDGSGDWSSAEVADAIATFDAVLDYTNEDASTIEWDAAAQLVVDGEAAFQIMGDWAEGYLKSKELDPETGFGWAPAPGTDGMFQFLSDSFVLPKDAKNRDGAVAWLKIAGSQAGQDAFNPVKGSIPARSDGDRSLYDAYLTSAMDDWAADTVVGSLTHGVVANDAWKAEIDTALGLFLSDRDPDAFQTALAEACTAEGACS
;
A
#
# COMPACT_ATOMS: atom_id res chain seq x y z
N MET A 1 17.74 -83.78 14.00
CA MET A 1 17.17 -82.57 14.60
C MET A 1 17.39 -81.39 13.67
N THR A 2 16.49 -81.20 12.77
CA THR A 2 16.55 -80.19 11.73
C THR A 2 15.65 -79.01 12.10
N ARG A 3 16.23 -77.88 12.48
CA ARG A 3 15.52 -76.61 12.72
C ARG A 3 15.25 -75.90 11.42
N ARG A 4 13.98 -75.71 11.08
CA ARG A 4 13.52 -74.82 9.99
C ARG A 4 13.39 -73.39 10.52
N LEU A 5 14.06 -72.44 9.83
CA LEU A 5 13.85 -71.01 10.00
C LEU A 5 12.63 -70.55 9.17
N PRO A 6 11.80 -69.62 9.69
CA PRO A 6 10.74 -69.05 8.88
C PRO A 6 11.25 -67.87 8.03
N VAL A 7 10.84 -67.87 6.77
CA VAL A 7 11.03 -66.74 5.81
C VAL A 7 10.00 -65.67 6.18
N ALA A 8 10.50 -64.50 6.54
CA ALA A 8 9.68 -63.33 6.71
C ALA A 8 9.46 -62.64 5.33
N ALA A 9 8.22 -62.65 4.88
CA ALA A 9 7.81 -61.89 3.70
C ALA A 9 7.67 -60.39 4.10
N ALA A 10 8.54 -59.55 3.49
CA ALA A 10 8.42 -58.11 3.61
C ALA A 10 7.29 -57.63 2.66
N VAL A 11 6.21 -57.12 3.25
CA VAL A 11 5.15 -56.41 2.51
C VAL A 11 5.62 -54.99 2.27
N LEU A 12 5.97 -54.66 1.00
CA LEU A 12 6.28 -53.35 0.55
C LEU A 12 4.96 -52.56 0.41
N ALA A 13 4.63 -51.71 1.37
CA ALA A 13 3.51 -50.80 1.28
C ALA A 13 3.90 -49.65 0.32
N LEU A 14 3.33 -49.65 -0.89
CA LEU A 14 3.34 -48.49 -1.77
C LEU A 14 2.47 -47.39 -1.06
N VAL A 15 3.13 -46.39 -0.54
CA VAL A 15 2.48 -45.11 -0.18
C VAL A 15 2.24 -44.42 -1.52
N LEU A 16 0.99 -44.51 -2.00
CA LEU A 16 0.48 -43.64 -3.03
C LEU A 16 0.39 -42.25 -2.38
N GLY A 17 1.32 -41.36 -2.70
CA GLY A 17 1.20 -39.94 -2.42
C GLY A 17 -0.08 -39.45 -3.10
N ALA A 18 -1.12 -39.19 -2.34
CA ALA A 18 -2.24 -38.41 -2.79
C ALA A 18 -1.69 -37.00 -3.07
N CYS A 19 -1.51 -36.64 -4.34
CA CYS A 19 -1.54 -35.24 -4.75
C CYS A 19 -2.93 -34.77 -4.33
N THR A 20 -3.03 -33.98 -3.27
CA THR A 20 -4.20 -33.16 -3.00
C THR A 20 -4.24 -32.14 -4.13
N THR A 21 -4.92 -32.45 -5.21
CA THR A 21 -5.46 -31.44 -6.10
C THR A 21 -6.39 -30.61 -5.23
N GLY A 22 -6.08 -29.32 -5.03
CA GLY A 22 -7.00 -28.40 -4.40
C GLY A 22 -8.38 -28.57 -5.00
N SER A 23 -9.42 -28.35 -4.21
CA SER A 23 -10.81 -28.43 -4.68
C SER A 23 -10.96 -27.47 -5.87
N SER A 24 -11.65 -27.89 -6.92
CA SER A 24 -11.84 -27.08 -8.14
C SER A 24 -12.64 -25.78 -7.90
N ASN A 25 -13.19 -25.60 -6.71
CA ASN A 25 -13.97 -24.44 -6.27
C ASN A 25 -13.26 -23.54 -5.25
N GLU A 26 -12.06 -23.88 -4.78
CA GLU A 26 -11.26 -22.98 -3.95
C GLU A 26 -10.71 -21.80 -4.77
N VAL A 27 -10.84 -20.58 -4.22
CA VAL A 27 -10.29 -19.34 -4.77
C VAL A 27 -9.31 -18.78 -3.75
N GLU A 28 -8.03 -19.09 -3.92
CA GLU A 28 -6.96 -18.62 -3.06
C GLU A 28 -6.57 -17.20 -3.46
N VAL A 29 -6.82 -16.23 -2.59
CA VAL A 29 -6.44 -14.83 -2.80
C VAL A 29 -5.33 -14.44 -1.83
N PHE A 30 -4.23 -13.95 -2.38
CA PHE A 30 -3.06 -13.55 -1.63
C PHE A 30 -3.06 -12.03 -1.46
N SER A 31 -2.96 -11.56 -0.22
CA SER A 31 -2.98 -10.13 0.12
C SER A 31 -2.16 -9.87 1.39
N TRP A 32 -2.17 -8.63 1.89
CA TRP A 32 -1.60 -8.28 3.21
C TRP A 32 -2.65 -7.69 4.17
N TRP A 33 -3.91 -7.75 3.83
CA TRP A 33 -5.00 -7.24 4.65
C TRP A 33 -5.34 -8.21 5.78
N THR A 34 -4.72 -8.02 6.95
CA THR A 34 -4.80 -8.96 8.08
C THR A 34 -5.39 -8.38 9.35
N ALA A 35 -5.55 -7.05 9.45
CA ALA A 35 -6.00 -6.39 10.67
C ALA A 35 -6.77 -5.09 10.42
N GLY A 36 -7.57 -4.66 11.41
CA GLY A 36 -8.30 -3.38 11.41
C GLY A 36 -9.22 -3.23 10.21
N GLY A 37 -9.40 -2.01 9.73
CA GLY A 37 -10.23 -1.68 8.58
C GLY A 37 -9.89 -2.46 7.29
N GLU A 38 -8.65 -2.92 7.15
CA GLU A 38 -8.23 -3.74 6.01
C GLU A 38 -8.89 -5.13 6.01
N ALA A 39 -8.83 -5.83 7.15
CA ALA A 39 -9.47 -7.14 7.31
C ALA A 39 -10.99 -7.02 7.30
N ASP A 40 -11.54 -6.02 7.99
CA ASP A 40 -12.98 -5.78 8.08
C ASP A 40 -13.57 -5.41 6.70
N GLY A 41 -12.85 -4.60 5.92
CA GLY A 41 -13.22 -4.26 4.55
C GLY A 41 -13.20 -5.48 3.63
N LEU A 42 -12.17 -6.32 3.73
CA LEU A 42 -12.11 -7.57 2.99
C LEU A 42 -13.30 -8.48 3.34
N GLU A 43 -13.66 -8.60 4.64
CA GLU A 43 -14.82 -9.39 5.07
C GLU A 43 -16.12 -8.86 4.44
N ALA A 44 -16.32 -7.54 4.42
CA ALA A 44 -17.49 -6.94 3.78
C ALA A 44 -17.55 -7.24 2.27
N MET A 45 -16.42 -7.21 1.56
CA MET A 45 -16.36 -7.62 0.15
C MET A 45 -16.62 -9.11 -0.04
N LEU A 46 -16.16 -9.96 0.90
CA LEU A 46 -16.39 -11.40 0.86
C LEU A 46 -17.85 -11.79 1.08
N ASP A 47 -18.61 -11.01 1.82
CA ASP A 47 -20.05 -11.20 1.93
C ASP A 47 -20.72 -11.06 0.56
N VAL A 48 -20.33 -10.02 -0.21
CA VAL A 48 -20.81 -9.82 -1.59
C VAL A 48 -20.37 -10.98 -2.50
N PHE A 49 -19.11 -11.41 -2.41
CA PHE A 49 -18.58 -12.54 -3.18
C PHE A 49 -19.36 -13.83 -2.89
N SER A 50 -19.62 -14.13 -1.63
CA SER A 50 -20.29 -15.35 -1.20
C SER A 50 -21.77 -15.37 -1.60
N GLU A 51 -22.42 -14.21 -1.68
CA GLU A 51 -23.81 -14.08 -2.16
C GLU A 51 -23.91 -14.31 -3.68
N GLU A 52 -23.02 -13.70 -4.46
CA GLU A 52 -23.02 -13.77 -5.92
C GLU A 52 -22.47 -15.11 -6.46
N TYR A 53 -21.48 -15.69 -5.77
CA TYR A 53 -20.75 -16.88 -6.19
C TYR A 53 -20.72 -17.99 -5.11
N PRO A 54 -21.89 -18.50 -4.67
CA PRO A 54 -22.00 -19.44 -3.53
C PRO A 54 -21.33 -20.80 -3.78
N ASP A 55 -20.99 -21.13 -5.02
CA ASP A 55 -20.34 -22.40 -5.37
C ASP A 55 -18.81 -22.35 -5.18
N TYR A 56 -18.22 -21.16 -4.97
CA TYR A 56 -16.79 -20.99 -4.71
C TYR A 56 -16.51 -20.87 -3.21
N GLU A 57 -15.36 -21.38 -2.80
CA GLU A 57 -14.82 -21.26 -1.44
C GLU A 57 -13.62 -20.29 -1.46
N PHE A 58 -13.77 -19.12 -0.85
CA PHE A 58 -12.67 -18.18 -0.73
C PHE A 58 -11.65 -18.63 0.30
N VAL A 59 -10.38 -18.70 -0.10
CA VAL A 59 -9.25 -19.01 0.77
C VAL A 59 -8.42 -17.77 0.96
N ASN A 60 -8.53 -17.16 2.15
CA ASN A 60 -7.73 -15.99 2.50
C ASN A 60 -6.28 -16.42 2.79
N ALA A 61 -5.37 -16.11 1.88
CA ALA A 61 -3.93 -16.38 2.00
C ALA A 61 -3.15 -15.13 2.40
N ALA A 62 -3.76 -14.21 3.16
CA ALA A 62 -3.13 -12.97 3.56
C ALA A 62 -1.90 -13.18 4.45
N VAL A 63 -0.88 -12.36 4.23
CA VAL A 63 0.38 -12.34 4.98
C VAL A 63 0.54 -10.98 5.63
N ALA A 64 0.65 -10.95 6.95
CA ALA A 64 0.83 -9.72 7.71
C ALA A 64 2.12 -8.99 7.34
N GLY A 65 2.07 -7.66 7.35
CA GLY A 65 3.20 -6.76 7.09
C GLY A 65 2.77 -5.54 6.30
N GLY A 66 3.10 -4.35 6.80
CA GLY A 66 2.69 -3.09 6.18
C GLY A 66 3.26 -2.90 4.78
N ALA A 67 2.52 -2.18 3.93
CA ALA A 67 2.83 -1.95 2.51
C ALA A 67 3.15 -3.22 1.71
N GLY A 68 2.70 -4.40 2.18
CA GLY A 68 2.89 -5.68 1.50
C GLY A 68 4.33 -6.20 1.46
N THR A 69 5.27 -5.66 2.23
CA THR A 69 6.69 -6.01 2.16
C THR A 69 6.94 -7.51 2.33
N GLU A 70 6.41 -8.12 3.39
CA GLU A 70 6.55 -9.56 3.66
C GLU A 70 5.75 -10.41 2.67
N ALA A 71 4.55 -9.95 2.31
CA ALA A 71 3.68 -10.63 1.36
C ALA A 71 4.35 -10.75 -0.02
N ARG A 72 4.91 -9.67 -0.56
CA ARG A 72 5.61 -9.67 -1.86
C ARG A 72 6.81 -10.61 -1.87
N ALA A 73 7.60 -10.66 -0.80
CA ALA A 73 8.73 -11.58 -0.69
C ALA A 73 8.27 -13.05 -0.72
N GLN A 74 7.17 -13.38 -0.04
CA GLN A 74 6.59 -14.72 -0.08
C GLN A 74 5.97 -15.04 -1.45
N LEU A 75 5.26 -14.07 -2.06
CA LEU A 75 4.69 -14.22 -3.40
C LEU A 75 5.79 -14.49 -4.43
N ALA A 76 6.88 -13.72 -4.43
CA ALA A 76 8.03 -13.94 -5.32
C ALA A 76 8.59 -15.35 -5.18
N THR A 77 8.66 -15.89 -3.95
CA THR A 77 9.08 -17.26 -3.70
C THR A 77 8.11 -18.27 -4.32
N ARG A 78 6.80 -18.09 -4.18
CA ARG A 78 5.78 -18.96 -4.78
C ARG A 78 5.83 -18.91 -6.30
N LEU A 79 5.91 -17.71 -6.89
CA LEU A 79 6.00 -17.55 -8.34
C LEU A 79 7.25 -18.22 -8.93
N SER A 80 8.39 -18.16 -8.21
CA SER A 80 9.62 -18.86 -8.62
C SER A 80 9.53 -20.40 -8.59
N GLN A 81 8.51 -20.94 -7.92
CA GLN A 81 8.23 -22.38 -7.79
C GLN A 81 7.06 -22.84 -8.68
N ASP A 82 6.60 -22.01 -9.60
CA ASP A 82 5.41 -22.25 -10.43
C ASP A 82 4.16 -22.59 -9.59
N ASP A 83 3.99 -21.93 -8.41
CA ASP A 83 2.87 -22.11 -7.48
C ASP A 83 2.10 -20.79 -7.23
N PRO A 84 1.53 -20.15 -8.27
CA PRO A 84 0.76 -18.93 -8.08
C PRO A 84 -0.53 -19.18 -7.29
N PRO A 85 -1.03 -18.21 -6.51
CA PRO A 85 -2.41 -18.23 -6.00
C PRO A 85 -3.42 -18.06 -7.13
N SER A 86 -4.71 -18.09 -6.85
CA SER A 86 -5.75 -17.80 -7.86
C SER A 86 -5.74 -16.32 -8.26
N SER A 87 -5.46 -15.43 -7.32
CA SER A 87 -5.26 -14.01 -7.54
C SER A 87 -4.35 -13.45 -6.44
N TRP A 88 -3.69 -12.33 -6.69
CA TRP A 88 -2.98 -11.61 -5.64
C TRP A 88 -3.18 -10.10 -5.73
N GLN A 89 -3.05 -9.45 -4.58
CA GLN A 89 -3.01 -8.01 -4.45
C GLN A 89 -1.66 -7.47 -4.93
N GLY A 90 -1.67 -6.38 -5.68
CA GLY A 90 -0.53 -5.56 -6.05
C GLY A 90 -0.97 -4.11 -6.19
N HIS A 91 -0.03 -3.19 -6.29
CA HIS A 91 -0.36 -1.79 -6.51
C HIS A 91 -0.36 -1.46 -8.01
N ALA A 92 -1.26 -0.56 -8.42
CA ALA A 92 -1.25 0.03 -9.75
C ALA A 92 0.06 0.82 -9.98
N GLY A 93 0.56 0.84 -11.21
CA GLY A 93 1.79 1.55 -11.59
C GLY A 93 2.97 0.62 -11.83
N GLN A 94 4.18 1.04 -11.48
CA GLN A 94 5.42 0.36 -11.83
C GLN A 94 5.62 -0.99 -11.10
N GLU A 95 5.05 -1.17 -9.90
CA GLU A 95 5.00 -2.49 -9.27
C GLU A 95 4.29 -3.50 -10.18
N LEU A 96 3.17 -3.13 -10.77
CA LEU A 96 2.42 -3.99 -11.68
C LEU A 96 3.14 -4.16 -13.02
N ILE A 97 3.40 -3.04 -13.70
CA ILE A 97 3.89 -3.03 -15.08
C ILE A 97 5.38 -3.41 -15.15
N GLY A 98 6.21 -2.75 -14.34
CA GLY A 98 7.65 -2.96 -14.33
C GLY A 98 8.11 -4.26 -13.68
N THR A 99 7.23 -4.93 -12.90
CA THR A 99 7.57 -6.19 -12.23
C THR A 99 6.79 -7.36 -12.82
N TYR A 100 5.47 -7.44 -12.64
CA TYR A 100 4.69 -8.63 -12.98
C TYR A 100 4.39 -8.75 -14.48
N VAL A 101 4.07 -7.64 -15.17
CA VAL A 101 3.88 -7.64 -16.63
C VAL A 101 5.20 -7.87 -17.33
N ALA A 102 6.25 -7.17 -16.96
CA ALA A 102 7.60 -7.33 -17.51
C ALA A 102 8.14 -8.78 -17.36
N ALA A 103 7.77 -9.46 -16.26
CA ALA A 103 8.11 -10.87 -16.02
C ALA A 103 7.16 -11.88 -16.70
N ASP A 104 6.16 -11.44 -17.46
CA ASP A 104 5.18 -12.28 -18.15
C ASP A 104 4.37 -13.22 -17.22
N GLN A 105 4.06 -12.75 -15.98
CA GLN A 105 3.44 -13.56 -14.91
C GLN A 105 1.92 -13.49 -14.85
N ILE A 106 1.30 -12.47 -15.48
CA ILE A 106 -0.13 -12.20 -15.38
C ILE A 106 -0.79 -12.11 -16.76
N GLU A 107 -2.11 -12.36 -16.79
CA GLU A 107 -2.92 -12.29 -18.00
C GLU A 107 -3.46 -10.88 -18.24
N SER A 108 -3.71 -10.52 -19.51
CA SER A 108 -4.52 -9.35 -19.88
C SER A 108 -5.97 -9.54 -19.45
N LEU A 109 -6.57 -8.48 -18.94
CA LEU A 109 -7.96 -8.41 -18.48
C LEU A 109 -8.88 -7.63 -19.43
N ASN A 110 -8.45 -7.30 -20.64
CA ASN A 110 -9.29 -6.57 -21.61
C ASN A 110 -10.67 -7.19 -21.77
N PHE A 111 -10.74 -8.55 -21.79
CA PHE A 111 -12.02 -9.27 -21.89
C PHE A 111 -12.98 -8.94 -20.75
N LEU A 112 -12.43 -8.75 -19.52
CA LEU A 112 -13.21 -8.47 -18.32
C LEU A 112 -13.69 -7.00 -18.31
N TYR A 113 -12.79 -6.08 -18.70
CA TYR A 113 -13.14 -4.67 -18.86
C TYR A 113 -14.19 -4.42 -19.93
N ASP A 114 -14.17 -5.20 -21.02
CA ASP A 114 -15.16 -5.12 -22.08
C ASP A 114 -16.50 -5.76 -21.67
N GLU A 115 -16.48 -6.88 -20.92
CA GLU A 115 -17.68 -7.59 -20.44
C GLU A 115 -18.44 -6.78 -19.39
N GLU A 116 -17.71 -6.17 -18.46
CA GLU A 116 -18.26 -5.44 -17.32
C GLU A 116 -18.36 -3.92 -17.55
N GLU A 117 -17.99 -3.43 -18.73
CA GLU A 117 -18.04 -2.02 -19.15
C GLU A 117 -17.23 -1.07 -18.21
N TRP A 118 -16.15 -1.59 -17.59
CA TRP A 118 -15.38 -0.83 -16.60
C TRP A 118 -14.62 0.38 -17.16
N ARG A 119 -14.34 0.40 -18.47
CA ARG A 119 -13.71 1.57 -19.11
C ARG A 119 -14.55 2.84 -19.01
N ASP A 120 -15.88 2.71 -18.83
CA ASP A 120 -16.81 3.83 -18.74
C ASP A 120 -16.90 4.42 -17.31
N VAL A 121 -16.44 3.67 -16.32
CA VAL A 121 -16.62 4.01 -14.89
C VAL A 121 -15.33 4.12 -14.09
N MET A 122 -14.21 3.63 -14.60
CA MET A 122 -12.88 3.84 -13.98
C MET A 122 -12.17 5.05 -14.60
N PRO A 123 -11.48 5.89 -13.81
CA PRO A 123 -10.75 7.04 -14.33
C PRO A 123 -9.70 6.64 -15.39
N GLU A 124 -9.62 7.38 -16.48
CA GLU A 124 -8.67 7.11 -17.57
C GLU A 124 -7.21 7.05 -17.06
N GLY A 125 -6.80 8.00 -16.19
CA GLY A 125 -5.45 8.00 -15.63
C GLY A 125 -5.15 6.78 -14.73
N LEU A 126 -6.17 6.18 -14.11
CA LEU A 126 -6.00 4.91 -13.37
C LEU A 126 -5.84 3.73 -14.33
N ILE A 127 -6.62 3.70 -15.42
CA ILE A 127 -6.51 2.68 -16.48
C ILE A 127 -5.13 2.74 -17.13
N ASP A 128 -4.59 3.94 -17.37
CA ASP A 128 -3.26 4.12 -17.95
C ASP A 128 -2.16 3.50 -17.07
N LEU A 129 -2.26 3.64 -15.74
CA LEU A 129 -1.30 3.09 -14.77
C LEU A 129 -1.30 1.55 -14.69
N ILE A 130 -2.34 0.90 -15.15
CA ILE A 130 -2.47 -0.56 -15.15
C ILE A 130 -2.42 -1.18 -16.54
N SER A 131 -2.01 -0.38 -17.55
CA SER A 131 -2.00 -0.77 -18.96
C SER A 131 -0.61 -0.70 -19.55
N GLU A 132 -0.29 -1.65 -20.44
CA GLU A 132 0.89 -1.62 -21.30
C GLU A 132 0.52 -2.15 -22.69
N ASP A 133 1.00 -1.49 -23.75
CA ASP A 133 0.74 -1.87 -25.14
C ASP A 133 -0.75 -2.05 -25.52
N GLY A 134 -1.66 -1.35 -24.80
CA GLY A 134 -3.10 -1.39 -25.00
C GLY A 134 -3.81 -2.54 -24.28
N GLU A 135 -3.09 -3.32 -23.48
CA GLU A 135 -3.62 -4.38 -22.63
C GLU A 135 -3.71 -3.91 -21.18
N ILE A 136 -4.79 -4.25 -20.48
CA ILE A 136 -5.02 -3.93 -19.06
C ILE A 136 -4.71 -5.18 -18.23
N TYR A 137 -4.03 -5.02 -17.07
CA TYR A 137 -3.46 -6.16 -16.35
C TYR A 137 -3.96 -6.35 -14.92
N SER A 138 -4.72 -5.40 -14.35
CA SER A 138 -5.28 -5.56 -13.00
C SER A 138 -6.66 -4.94 -12.87
N VAL A 139 -7.30 -5.22 -11.73
CA VAL A 139 -8.58 -4.64 -11.32
C VAL A 139 -8.35 -3.80 -10.08
N PRO A 140 -8.30 -2.47 -10.19
CA PRO A 140 -8.22 -1.57 -9.04
C PRO A 140 -9.49 -1.68 -8.18
N VAL A 141 -9.31 -1.71 -6.86
CA VAL A 141 -10.42 -1.80 -5.90
C VAL A 141 -10.66 -0.49 -5.15
N ASN A 142 -9.66 0.37 -5.11
CA ASN A 142 -9.68 1.62 -4.38
C ASN A 142 -8.76 2.68 -5.00
N ILE A 143 -8.85 3.88 -4.45
CA ILE A 143 -7.86 4.93 -4.55
C ILE A 143 -7.54 5.33 -3.11
N HIS A 144 -6.26 5.41 -2.77
CA HIS A 144 -5.74 5.87 -1.50
C HIS A 144 -5.01 7.19 -1.65
N ARG A 145 -5.17 8.07 -0.64
CA ARG A 145 -4.33 9.24 -0.44
C ARG A 145 -3.23 8.92 0.57
N ALA A 146 -1.97 9.01 0.17
CA ALA A 146 -0.83 8.71 1.03
C ALA A 146 -0.42 9.89 1.92
N ASN A 147 -0.50 11.12 1.45
CA ASN A 147 0.01 12.33 2.10
C ASN A 147 -0.96 12.96 3.10
N VAL A 148 -1.44 12.18 4.07
CA VAL A 148 -2.36 12.66 5.10
C VAL A 148 -1.64 12.72 6.45
N MET A 149 -1.85 13.83 7.18
CA MET A 149 -1.41 14.00 8.56
C MET A 149 -2.60 13.85 9.50
N TRP A 150 -2.56 12.83 10.35
CA TRP A 150 -3.60 12.45 11.31
C TRP A 150 -3.29 12.96 12.70
N PHE A 151 -4.33 13.39 13.44
CA PHE A 151 -4.19 13.89 14.79
C PHE A 151 -5.52 13.81 15.57
N ILE A 152 -5.46 13.96 16.90
CA ILE A 152 -6.65 14.11 17.77
C ILE A 152 -6.83 15.58 18.10
N PRO A 153 -7.93 16.24 17.66
CA PRO A 153 -8.16 17.68 17.84
C PRO A 153 -8.11 18.13 19.31
N GLU A 154 -8.70 17.36 20.22
CA GLU A 154 -8.70 17.65 21.66
C GLU A 154 -7.26 17.68 22.24
N ASN A 155 -6.38 16.79 21.75
CA ASN A 155 -4.99 16.75 22.19
C ASN A 155 -4.22 17.99 21.71
N LEU A 156 -4.38 18.40 20.43
CA LEU A 156 -3.73 19.60 19.90
C LEU A 156 -4.19 20.85 20.65
N GLU A 157 -5.51 20.98 20.94
CA GLU A 157 -6.03 22.07 21.75
C GLU A 157 -5.42 22.06 23.16
N GLY A 158 -5.31 20.88 23.78
CA GLY A 158 -4.71 20.68 25.11
C GLY A 158 -3.24 21.09 25.18
N TRP A 159 -2.46 20.89 24.11
CA TRP A 159 -1.05 21.29 24.01
C TRP A 159 -0.89 22.72 23.49
N GLY A 160 -1.95 23.37 22.99
CA GLY A 160 -1.92 24.73 22.48
C GLY A 160 -1.24 24.87 21.13
N VAL A 161 -1.25 23.83 20.31
CA VAL A 161 -0.66 23.78 18.96
C VAL A 161 -1.75 23.58 17.91
N GLU A 162 -1.44 23.98 16.67
CA GLU A 162 -2.27 23.75 15.49
C GLU A 162 -1.54 22.79 14.53
N ALA A 163 -2.28 22.15 13.62
CA ALA A 163 -1.70 21.29 12.59
C ALA A 163 -0.82 22.14 11.62
N PRO A 164 0.48 21.84 11.47
CA PRO A 164 1.38 22.62 10.64
C PRO A 164 1.10 22.41 9.15
N THR A 165 1.25 23.47 8.35
CA THR A 165 1.02 23.48 6.91
C THR A 165 2.31 23.44 6.09
N THR A 166 3.45 23.70 6.71
CA THR A 166 4.79 23.63 6.09
C THR A 166 5.74 22.86 6.99
N TRP A 167 6.82 22.33 6.42
CA TRP A 167 7.86 21.63 7.19
C TRP A 167 8.58 22.55 8.18
N GLU A 168 8.73 23.84 7.89
CA GLU A 168 9.29 24.82 8.84
C GLU A 168 8.35 25.00 10.05
N GLU A 169 7.05 25.11 9.81
CA GLU A 169 6.05 25.14 10.88
C GLU A 169 6.04 23.82 11.67
N PHE A 170 6.13 22.66 10.98
CA PHE A 170 6.20 21.35 11.64
C PHE A 170 7.38 21.30 12.63
N LEU A 171 8.58 21.67 12.22
CA LEU A 171 9.76 21.65 13.10
C LEU A 171 9.59 22.61 14.28
N THR A 172 8.93 23.76 14.10
CA THR A 172 8.61 24.69 15.20
C THR A 172 7.63 24.08 16.20
N VAL A 173 6.56 23.46 15.72
CA VAL A 173 5.55 22.77 16.54
C VAL A 173 6.17 21.55 17.23
N ALA A 174 7.05 20.82 16.53
CA ALA A 174 7.75 19.66 17.07
C ALA A 174 8.63 20.03 18.26
N GLU A 175 9.41 21.15 18.20
CA GLU A 175 10.21 21.64 19.32
C GLU A 175 9.32 22.00 20.53
N GLU A 176 8.15 22.61 20.29
CA GLU A 176 7.20 22.94 21.34
C GLU A 176 6.61 21.70 22.02
N LEU A 177 6.20 20.68 21.24
CA LEU A 177 5.65 19.42 21.74
C LEU A 177 6.70 18.62 22.51
N ASP A 178 7.93 18.49 21.97
CA ASP A 178 9.05 17.81 22.63
C ASP A 178 9.36 18.44 23.99
N SER A 179 9.36 19.78 24.07
CA SER A 179 9.54 20.52 25.33
C SER A 179 8.46 20.23 26.40
N GLN A 180 7.26 19.78 25.95
CA GLN A 180 6.15 19.35 26.81
C GLN A 180 6.21 17.84 27.12
N GLY A 181 7.15 17.09 26.52
CA GLY A 181 7.31 15.64 26.68
C GLY A 181 6.31 14.83 25.84
N VAL A 182 5.82 15.41 24.75
CA VAL A 182 4.92 14.76 23.76
C VAL A 182 5.75 14.41 22.53
N THR A 183 5.68 13.18 22.05
CA THR A 183 6.29 12.79 20.78
C THR A 183 5.62 13.52 19.61
N PRO A 184 6.35 14.34 18.83
CA PRO A 184 5.72 15.10 17.76
C PRO A 184 5.15 14.23 16.63
N LEU A 185 5.90 13.20 16.18
CA LEU A 185 5.52 12.35 15.03
C LEU A 185 5.62 10.87 15.39
N ALA A 186 4.51 10.14 15.28
CA ALA A 186 4.49 8.69 15.44
C ALA A 186 4.93 8.00 14.15
N MET A 187 5.88 7.07 14.26
CA MET A 187 6.48 6.30 13.18
C MET A 187 6.49 4.80 13.52
N GLY A 188 6.45 3.96 12.50
CA GLY A 188 6.63 2.51 12.61
C GLY A 188 7.87 2.01 11.86
N PHE A 189 7.86 0.76 11.41
CA PHE A 189 8.97 0.14 10.66
C PHE A 189 9.47 0.98 9.47
N GLN A 190 10.64 0.60 8.92
CA GLN A 190 11.36 1.32 7.86
C GLN A 190 10.48 1.79 6.70
N TRP A 191 9.46 1.03 6.30
CA TRP A 191 8.57 1.45 5.21
C TRP A 191 7.81 2.75 5.52
N THR A 192 7.50 3.03 6.81
CA THR A 192 6.89 4.31 7.20
C THR A 192 7.89 5.47 7.10
N SER A 193 9.19 5.18 7.27
CA SER A 193 10.25 6.17 7.02
C SER A 193 10.39 6.49 5.53
N MET A 194 10.21 5.49 4.64
CA MET A 194 10.12 5.71 3.20
C MET A 194 8.92 6.59 2.85
N HIS A 195 7.78 6.28 3.44
CA HIS A 195 6.54 7.04 3.26
C HIS A 195 6.69 8.50 3.72
N LEU A 196 7.34 8.74 4.87
CA LEU A 196 7.66 10.09 5.33
C LEU A 196 8.64 10.79 4.38
N PHE A 197 9.71 10.10 3.94
CA PHE A 197 10.70 10.66 3.01
C PHE A 197 10.05 11.10 1.70
N GLU A 198 9.25 10.25 1.05
CA GLU A 198 8.58 10.62 -0.19
C GLU A 198 7.59 11.77 -0.03
N THR A 199 6.91 11.86 1.12
CA THR A 199 5.99 12.95 1.44
C THR A 199 6.73 14.28 1.66
N ILE A 200 7.90 14.24 2.35
CA ILE A 200 8.77 15.40 2.50
C ILE A 200 9.33 15.84 1.14
N LEU A 201 9.75 14.88 0.32
CA LEU A 201 10.27 15.15 -1.02
C LEU A 201 9.20 15.85 -1.88
N LEU A 202 7.96 15.33 -1.88
CA LEU A 202 6.83 15.94 -2.56
C LEU A 202 6.53 17.35 -2.04
N GLY A 203 6.43 17.52 -0.73
CA GLY A 203 6.13 18.82 -0.10
C GLY A 203 7.22 19.89 -0.29
N SER A 204 8.46 19.44 -0.43
CA SER A 204 9.61 20.33 -0.66
C SER A 204 9.79 20.73 -2.13
N LEU A 205 9.55 19.80 -3.05
CA LEU A 205 9.79 20.00 -4.49
C LEU A 205 8.54 20.46 -5.26
N GLY A 206 7.35 20.10 -4.77
CA GLY A 206 6.10 20.21 -5.53
C GLY A 206 5.95 19.11 -6.59
N ALA A 207 4.75 18.96 -7.13
CA ALA A 207 4.36 17.86 -8.00
C ALA A 207 5.24 17.70 -9.25
N ASP A 208 5.53 18.81 -9.96
CA ASP A 208 6.26 18.75 -11.23
C ASP A 208 7.70 18.25 -11.04
N ALA A 209 8.43 18.80 -10.04
CA ALA A 209 9.80 18.39 -9.78
C ALA A 209 9.88 17.00 -9.12
N TYR A 210 8.89 16.63 -8.30
CA TYR A 210 8.75 15.27 -7.77
C TYR A 210 8.58 14.26 -8.91
N ASN A 211 7.64 14.48 -9.83
CA ASN A 211 7.41 13.58 -10.97
C ASN A 211 8.65 13.47 -11.88
N ALA A 212 9.38 14.57 -12.08
CA ALA A 212 10.59 14.59 -12.89
C ALA A 212 11.69 13.65 -12.37
N LEU A 213 11.74 13.39 -11.05
CA LEU A 213 12.70 12.44 -10.48
C LEU A 213 12.45 11.00 -10.96
N TRP A 214 11.20 10.65 -11.22
CA TRP A 214 10.78 9.28 -11.57
C TRP A 214 10.78 9.02 -13.07
N ASP A 215 10.56 10.05 -13.89
CA ASP A 215 10.61 9.94 -15.36
C ASP A 215 12.02 10.17 -15.94
N GLY A 216 13.01 10.42 -15.07
CA GLY A 216 14.41 10.61 -15.44
C GLY A 216 14.76 11.99 -16.01
N SER A 217 13.82 12.94 -16.00
CA SER A 217 14.08 14.33 -16.40
C SER A 217 14.59 15.21 -15.24
N GLY A 218 14.45 14.74 -13.99
CA GLY A 218 14.92 15.43 -12.79
C GLY A 218 16.34 15.06 -12.40
N ASP A 219 16.91 15.84 -11.46
CA ASP A 219 18.28 15.68 -10.98
C ASP A 219 18.26 15.33 -9.47
N TRP A 220 18.49 14.05 -9.14
CA TRP A 220 18.64 13.58 -7.77
C TRP A 220 19.80 14.24 -7.01
N SER A 221 20.78 14.80 -7.72
CA SER A 221 21.92 15.51 -7.13
C SER A 221 21.67 17.01 -6.93
N SER A 222 20.46 17.49 -7.18
CA SER A 222 20.10 18.91 -7.05
C SER A 222 20.16 19.40 -5.61
N ALA A 223 20.29 20.71 -5.42
CA ALA A 223 20.27 21.33 -4.09
C ALA A 223 18.89 21.19 -3.43
N GLU A 224 17.83 21.22 -4.21
CA GLU A 224 16.46 21.08 -3.73
C GLU A 224 16.21 19.68 -3.13
N VAL A 225 16.76 18.61 -3.74
CA VAL A 225 16.74 17.27 -3.16
C VAL A 225 17.58 17.19 -1.90
N ALA A 226 18.76 17.84 -1.86
CA ALA A 226 19.59 17.91 -0.64
C ALA A 226 18.86 18.62 0.51
N ASP A 227 18.13 19.70 0.23
CA ASP A 227 17.33 20.42 1.22
C ASP A 227 16.16 19.56 1.73
N ALA A 228 15.52 18.77 0.87
CA ALA A 228 14.47 17.82 1.27
C ALA A 228 15.04 16.71 2.18
N ILE A 229 16.21 16.16 1.85
CA ILE A 229 16.90 15.17 2.69
C ILE A 229 17.29 15.77 4.06
N ALA A 230 17.77 17.02 4.08
CA ALA A 230 18.07 17.69 5.34
C ALA A 230 16.83 17.94 6.20
N THR A 231 15.69 18.24 5.56
CA THR A 231 14.39 18.36 6.24
C THR A 231 13.97 17.00 6.81
N PHE A 232 14.09 15.92 6.04
CA PHE A 232 13.80 14.55 6.51
C PHE A 232 14.68 14.18 7.71
N ASP A 233 15.99 14.46 7.63
CA ASP A 233 16.92 14.23 8.74
C ASP A 233 16.48 14.96 10.02
N ALA A 234 16.12 16.24 9.90
CA ALA A 234 15.65 17.03 11.04
C ALA A 234 14.32 16.52 11.63
N VAL A 235 13.38 16.06 10.79
CA VAL A 235 12.09 15.53 11.26
C VAL A 235 12.26 14.23 12.02
N LEU A 236 13.21 13.37 11.62
CA LEU A 236 13.50 12.11 12.31
C LEU A 236 13.94 12.29 13.78
N ASP A 237 14.46 13.46 14.16
CA ASP A 237 14.81 13.74 15.56
C ASP A 237 13.59 13.90 16.48
N TYR A 238 12.39 14.00 15.90
CA TYR A 238 11.12 14.20 16.59
C TYR A 238 10.17 13.01 16.51
N THR A 239 10.72 11.81 16.26
CA THR A 239 9.93 10.57 16.19
C THR A 239 10.05 9.74 17.48
N ASN A 240 9.13 8.78 17.68
CA ASN A 240 9.18 7.84 18.80
C ASN A 240 10.43 6.95 18.75
N GLU A 241 11.03 6.68 19.92
CA GLU A 241 12.29 5.90 20.04
C GLU A 241 12.15 4.44 19.56
N ASP A 242 10.95 3.87 19.60
CA ASP A 242 10.65 2.49 19.24
C ASP A 242 10.14 2.31 17.79
N ALA A 243 10.20 3.36 16.95
CA ALA A 243 9.73 3.37 15.57
C ALA A 243 10.22 2.15 14.75
N SER A 244 11.46 1.70 14.96
CA SER A 244 12.03 0.55 14.24
C SER A 244 11.49 -0.82 14.70
N THR A 245 10.61 -0.88 15.69
CA THR A 245 10.15 -2.13 16.32
C THR A 245 8.63 -2.27 16.38
N ILE A 246 7.88 -1.25 15.99
CA ILE A 246 6.41 -1.26 15.99
C ILE A 246 5.86 -1.13 14.58
N GLU A 247 4.66 -1.68 14.36
CA GLU A 247 3.92 -1.53 13.13
C GLU A 247 3.23 -0.15 13.04
N TRP A 248 2.79 0.22 11.84
CA TRP A 248 2.16 1.51 11.57
C TRP A 248 0.89 1.77 12.39
N ASP A 249 0.12 0.72 12.67
CA ASP A 249 -1.11 0.77 13.48
C ASP A 249 -0.81 0.95 14.97
N ALA A 250 0.29 0.37 15.46
CA ALA A 250 0.78 0.64 16.81
C ALA A 250 1.29 2.10 16.93
N ALA A 251 1.89 2.66 15.87
CA ALA A 251 2.24 4.08 15.81
C ALA A 251 0.97 4.97 15.80
N ALA A 252 -0.08 4.59 15.04
CA ALA A 252 -1.37 5.28 15.08
C ALA A 252 -1.99 5.25 16.50
N GLN A 253 -1.80 4.16 17.25
CA GLN A 253 -2.28 4.05 18.64
C GLN A 253 -1.60 5.07 19.56
N LEU A 254 -0.33 5.43 19.34
CA LEU A 254 0.34 6.49 20.12
C LEU A 254 -0.37 7.83 19.97
N VAL A 255 -0.91 8.13 18.76
CA VAL A 255 -1.70 9.34 18.53
C VAL A 255 -3.04 9.27 19.23
N VAL A 256 -3.73 8.12 19.18
CA VAL A 256 -5.00 7.88 19.88
C VAL A 256 -4.84 8.04 21.40
N ASP A 257 -3.76 7.52 21.97
CA ASP A 257 -3.47 7.55 23.41
C ASP A 257 -2.95 8.92 23.88
N GLY A 258 -2.66 9.86 22.96
CA GLY A 258 -2.08 11.17 23.28
C GLY A 258 -0.60 11.09 23.70
N GLU A 259 0.10 10.04 23.32
CA GLU A 259 1.54 9.89 23.50
C GLU A 259 2.31 10.53 22.34
N ALA A 260 1.69 10.60 21.15
CA ALA A 260 2.18 11.34 20.00
C ALA A 260 1.15 12.34 19.48
N ALA A 261 1.62 13.40 18.81
CA ALA A 261 0.74 14.45 18.30
C ALA A 261 0.22 14.14 16.90
N PHE A 262 1.10 13.69 16.01
CA PHE A 262 0.81 13.48 14.60
C PHE A 262 1.25 12.11 14.12
N GLN A 263 0.58 11.61 13.08
CA GLN A 263 1.08 10.54 12.22
C GLN A 263 0.89 10.96 10.76
N ILE A 264 1.93 10.88 9.94
CA ILE A 264 1.80 11.00 8.48
C ILE A 264 1.67 9.58 7.93
N MET A 265 0.50 9.27 7.38
CA MET A 265 0.12 7.94 6.95
C MET A 265 -1.00 8.03 5.91
N GLY A 266 -1.05 7.05 5.02
CA GLY A 266 -2.16 6.96 4.08
C GLY A 266 -3.52 6.76 4.75
N ASP A 267 -4.56 6.95 3.99
CA ASP A 267 -5.93 7.01 4.49
C ASP A 267 -6.49 5.68 5.00
N TRP A 268 -5.79 4.55 4.84
CA TRP A 268 -6.10 3.33 5.61
C TRP A 268 -6.00 3.54 7.13
N ALA A 269 -5.29 4.58 7.59
CA ALA A 269 -5.28 4.96 9.00
C ALA A 269 -6.66 5.44 9.48
N GLU A 270 -7.49 6.00 8.60
CA GLU A 270 -8.88 6.36 8.91
C GLU A 270 -9.70 5.12 9.34
N GLY A 271 -9.60 4.01 8.59
CA GLY A 271 -10.24 2.75 8.97
C GLY A 271 -9.78 2.24 10.34
N TYR A 272 -8.48 2.40 10.67
CA TYR A 272 -7.95 2.09 11.99
C TYR A 272 -8.55 3.00 13.07
N LEU A 273 -8.58 4.32 12.86
CA LEU A 273 -9.15 5.28 13.84
C LEU A 273 -10.63 5.01 14.10
N LYS A 274 -11.40 4.69 13.06
CA LYS A 274 -12.81 4.27 13.19
C LYS A 274 -12.97 2.97 13.98
N SER A 275 -12.05 2.01 13.84
CA SER A 275 -12.05 0.79 14.66
C SER A 275 -11.84 1.05 16.16
N LYS A 276 -11.35 2.25 16.52
CA LYS A 276 -11.25 2.74 17.91
C LYS A 276 -12.46 3.56 18.37
N GLU A 277 -13.56 3.48 17.62
CA GLU A 277 -14.80 4.21 17.91
C GLU A 277 -14.61 5.74 17.87
N LEU A 278 -13.65 6.24 17.08
CA LEU A 278 -13.43 7.66 16.85
C LEU A 278 -14.20 8.11 15.60
N ASP A 279 -14.94 9.20 15.75
CA ASP A 279 -15.68 9.81 14.64
C ASP A 279 -14.80 10.83 13.90
N PRO A 280 -14.92 10.93 12.55
CA PRO A 280 -14.28 12.00 11.79
C PRO A 280 -14.63 13.39 12.33
N GLU A 281 -13.69 14.34 12.26
CA GLU A 281 -13.77 15.73 12.71
C GLU A 281 -13.82 15.91 14.24
N THR A 282 -14.49 15.04 14.99
CA THR A 282 -14.66 15.18 16.44
C THR A 282 -13.75 14.27 17.25
N GLY A 283 -13.58 13.03 16.84
CA GLY A 283 -12.70 12.05 17.47
C GLY A 283 -11.29 12.10 16.89
N PHE A 284 -11.16 12.28 15.58
CA PHE A 284 -9.90 12.51 14.89
C PHE A 284 -10.02 13.60 13.83
N GLY A 285 -8.91 14.26 13.54
CA GLY A 285 -8.77 15.27 12.49
C GLY A 285 -7.71 14.83 11.47
N TRP A 286 -7.74 15.49 10.33
CA TRP A 286 -6.79 15.29 9.25
C TRP A 286 -6.42 16.62 8.58
N ALA A 287 -5.25 16.62 7.96
CA ALA A 287 -4.80 17.69 7.10
C ALA A 287 -3.91 17.11 6.00
N PRO A 288 -3.71 17.79 4.86
CA PRO A 288 -2.59 17.46 3.99
C PRO A 288 -1.29 17.46 4.79
N ALA A 289 -0.38 16.52 4.52
CA ALA A 289 0.95 16.57 5.11
C ALA A 289 1.64 17.91 4.75
N PRO A 290 2.54 18.42 5.61
CA PRO A 290 3.14 19.74 5.41
C PRO A 290 3.72 19.94 4.01
N GLY A 291 3.36 21.05 3.36
CA GLY A 291 3.81 21.41 2.02
C GLY A 291 3.08 20.70 0.86
N THR A 292 2.10 19.84 1.14
CA THR A 292 1.43 19.03 0.10
C THR A 292 -0.02 19.44 -0.19
N ASP A 293 -0.45 20.62 0.27
CA ASP A 293 -1.79 21.14 -0.05
C ASP A 293 -1.99 21.30 -1.56
N GLY A 294 -3.13 20.86 -2.08
CA GLY A 294 -3.43 20.83 -3.52
C GLY A 294 -2.70 19.71 -4.30
N MET A 295 -2.08 18.74 -3.60
CA MET A 295 -1.45 17.55 -4.18
C MET A 295 -2.03 16.29 -3.53
N PHE A 296 -2.38 15.31 -4.36
CA PHE A 296 -2.89 14.01 -3.95
C PHE A 296 -1.83 12.94 -4.26
N GLN A 297 -1.12 12.46 -3.23
CA GLN A 297 -0.16 11.38 -3.38
C GLN A 297 -0.91 10.05 -3.43
N PHE A 298 -0.91 9.46 -4.61
CA PHE A 298 -1.80 8.38 -5.03
C PHE A 298 -1.15 7.01 -4.89
N LEU A 299 -1.95 6.06 -4.47
CA LEU A 299 -1.78 4.64 -4.75
C LEU A 299 -3.15 3.97 -4.92
N SER A 300 -3.16 2.78 -5.48
CA SER A 300 -4.36 1.95 -5.63
C SER A 300 -3.99 0.50 -5.44
N ASP A 301 -4.70 -0.17 -4.55
CA ASP A 301 -4.68 -1.63 -4.47
C ASP A 301 -5.42 -2.20 -5.66
N SER A 302 -4.87 -3.23 -6.24
CA SER A 302 -5.46 -3.93 -7.38
C SER A 302 -5.25 -5.43 -7.29
N PHE A 303 -6.11 -6.21 -7.96
CA PHE A 303 -5.98 -7.66 -8.07
C PHE A 303 -5.69 -8.07 -9.50
N VAL A 304 -4.85 -9.09 -9.63
CA VAL A 304 -4.40 -9.60 -10.93
C VAL A 304 -4.92 -11.00 -11.20
N LEU A 305 -4.90 -11.41 -12.48
CA LEU A 305 -5.12 -12.78 -12.92
C LEU A 305 -3.78 -13.42 -13.28
N PRO A 306 -3.28 -14.36 -12.48
CA PRO A 306 -2.04 -15.04 -12.81
C PRO A 306 -2.15 -15.87 -14.08
N LYS A 307 -1.07 -15.93 -14.87
CA LYS A 307 -0.90 -17.02 -15.83
C LYS A 307 -0.87 -18.33 -15.05
N ASP A 308 -1.53 -19.35 -15.58
CA ASP A 308 -1.64 -20.67 -14.96
C ASP A 308 -2.31 -20.69 -13.57
N ALA A 309 -3.23 -19.75 -13.30
CA ALA A 309 -4.06 -19.75 -12.09
C ALA A 309 -4.73 -21.11 -11.88
N LYS A 310 -4.58 -21.70 -10.67
CA LYS A 310 -5.11 -23.03 -10.33
C LYS A 310 -6.62 -23.15 -10.51
N ASN A 311 -7.34 -22.06 -10.28
CA ASN A 311 -8.79 -21.93 -10.50
C ASN A 311 -9.07 -20.60 -11.21
N ARG A 312 -8.84 -20.58 -12.53
CA ARG A 312 -9.00 -19.37 -13.34
C ARG A 312 -10.43 -18.82 -13.29
N ASP A 313 -11.46 -19.69 -13.36
CA ASP A 313 -12.85 -19.25 -13.35
C ASP A 313 -13.23 -18.63 -11.99
N GLY A 314 -12.76 -19.21 -10.90
CA GLY A 314 -12.92 -18.64 -9.57
C GLY A 314 -12.15 -17.33 -9.38
N ALA A 315 -10.94 -17.22 -9.94
CA ALA A 315 -10.18 -15.96 -9.95
C ALA A 315 -10.93 -14.86 -10.71
N VAL A 316 -11.51 -15.17 -11.87
CA VAL A 316 -12.33 -14.21 -12.62
C VAL A 316 -13.57 -13.81 -11.83
N ALA A 317 -14.23 -14.74 -11.13
CA ALA A 317 -15.36 -14.41 -10.26
C ALA A 317 -14.97 -13.45 -9.13
N TRP A 318 -13.80 -13.67 -8.50
CA TRP A 318 -13.22 -12.73 -7.52
C TRP A 318 -12.97 -11.36 -8.12
N LEU A 319 -12.30 -11.29 -9.28
CA LEU A 319 -12.00 -10.03 -9.96
C LEU A 319 -13.26 -9.26 -10.35
N LYS A 320 -14.35 -9.96 -10.71
CA LYS A 320 -15.64 -9.31 -10.97
C LYS A 320 -16.20 -8.62 -9.74
N ILE A 321 -16.11 -9.23 -8.56
CA ILE A 321 -16.53 -8.57 -7.30
C ILE A 321 -15.61 -7.41 -6.97
N ALA A 322 -14.29 -7.59 -7.06
CA ALA A 322 -13.31 -6.54 -6.78
C ALA A 322 -13.50 -5.29 -7.65
N GLY A 323 -13.90 -5.46 -8.92
CA GLY A 323 -14.21 -4.36 -9.85
C GLY A 323 -15.67 -3.90 -9.84
N SER A 324 -16.58 -4.59 -9.14
CA SER A 324 -18.00 -4.24 -9.11
C SER A 324 -18.27 -3.05 -8.19
N GLN A 325 -19.38 -2.31 -8.47
CA GLN A 325 -19.83 -1.25 -7.57
C GLN A 325 -20.16 -1.82 -6.18
N ALA A 326 -20.89 -2.93 -6.11
CA ALA A 326 -21.28 -3.55 -4.84
C ALA A 326 -20.07 -3.97 -4.00
N GLY A 327 -19.03 -4.56 -4.62
CA GLY A 327 -17.80 -4.94 -3.94
C GLY A 327 -17.04 -3.73 -3.41
N GLN A 328 -16.88 -2.68 -4.23
CA GLN A 328 -16.16 -1.47 -3.84
C GLN A 328 -16.92 -0.63 -2.81
N ASP A 329 -18.24 -0.52 -2.93
CA ASP A 329 -19.10 0.19 -1.96
C ASP A 329 -19.18 -0.55 -0.61
N ALA A 330 -19.01 -1.87 -0.57
CA ALA A 330 -18.90 -2.64 0.67
C ALA A 330 -17.51 -2.47 1.31
N PHE A 331 -16.45 -2.45 0.53
CA PHE A 331 -15.05 -2.46 0.98
C PHE A 331 -14.57 -1.09 1.44
N ASN A 332 -14.68 -0.06 0.57
CA ASN A 332 -13.96 1.19 0.74
C ASN A 332 -14.36 2.01 1.98
N PRO A 333 -15.66 2.13 2.34
CA PRO A 333 -16.06 2.87 3.53
C PRO A 333 -15.53 2.27 4.84
N VAL A 334 -15.22 0.97 4.84
CA VAL A 334 -14.69 0.24 6.01
C VAL A 334 -13.16 0.29 6.03
N LYS A 335 -12.53 0.09 4.86
CA LYS A 335 -11.08 0.12 4.68
C LYS A 335 -10.46 1.49 4.97
N GLY A 336 -11.21 2.58 4.74
CA GLY A 336 -10.68 3.94 4.79
C GLY A 336 -10.06 4.37 3.45
N SER A 337 -10.76 4.12 2.34
CA SER A 337 -10.33 4.48 0.98
C SER A 337 -11.51 4.96 0.16
N ILE A 338 -11.25 5.56 -1.00
CA ILE A 338 -12.29 5.90 -1.96
C ILE A 338 -12.35 4.87 -3.10
N PRO A 339 -13.51 4.68 -3.75
CA PRO A 339 -13.63 3.66 -4.79
C PRO A 339 -12.80 4.03 -6.02
N ALA A 340 -12.25 3.00 -6.69
CA ALA A 340 -11.63 3.16 -8.00
C ALA A 340 -12.67 3.54 -9.08
N ARG A 341 -13.95 3.29 -8.83
CA ARG A 341 -15.07 3.60 -9.71
C ARG A 341 -15.62 5.00 -9.46
N SER A 342 -16.00 5.69 -10.53
CA SER A 342 -16.61 7.04 -10.46
C SER A 342 -18.12 7.01 -10.17
N ASP A 343 -18.76 5.83 -10.23
CA ASP A 343 -20.20 5.62 -10.02
C ASP A 343 -20.55 4.99 -8.67
N GLY A 344 -19.61 4.96 -7.70
CA GLY A 344 -19.82 4.52 -6.32
C GLY A 344 -20.89 5.35 -5.59
N ASP A 345 -21.58 4.74 -4.63
CA ASP A 345 -22.61 5.43 -3.82
C ASP A 345 -21.97 6.33 -2.78
N ARG A 346 -21.77 7.60 -3.13
CA ARG A 346 -21.15 8.62 -2.27
C ARG A 346 -21.81 8.75 -0.88
N SER A 347 -23.07 8.32 -0.72
CA SER A 347 -23.77 8.41 0.57
C SER A 347 -23.28 7.42 1.64
N LEU A 348 -22.46 6.44 1.24
CA LEU A 348 -21.85 5.45 2.13
C LEU A 348 -20.55 5.97 2.79
N TYR A 349 -20.02 7.08 2.29
CA TYR A 349 -18.72 7.62 2.66
C TYR A 349 -18.87 8.77 3.64
N ASP A 350 -18.07 8.79 4.70
CA ASP A 350 -18.08 9.81 5.75
C ASP A 350 -17.42 11.13 5.34
N ALA A 351 -17.20 12.02 6.32
CA ALA A 351 -16.68 13.37 6.06
C ALA A 351 -15.26 13.32 5.47
N TYR A 352 -14.36 12.47 6.01
CA TYR A 352 -13.01 12.36 5.49
C TYR A 352 -13.02 11.80 4.06
N LEU A 353 -13.65 10.66 3.86
CA LEU A 353 -13.66 9.98 2.57
C LEU A 353 -14.36 10.83 1.49
N THR A 354 -15.41 11.58 1.89
CA THR A 354 -16.06 12.54 0.99
C THR A 354 -15.11 13.66 0.59
N SER A 355 -14.30 14.19 1.54
CA SER A 355 -13.29 15.20 1.22
C SER A 355 -12.18 14.63 0.33
N ALA A 356 -11.75 13.39 0.56
CA ALA A 356 -10.76 12.71 -0.28
C ALA A 356 -11.24 12.52 -1.73
N MET A 357 -12.54 12.26 -1.95
CA MET A 357 -13.14 12.23 -3.29
C MET A 357 -13.11 13.60 -3.97
N ASP A 358 -13.35 14.67 -3.21
CA ASP A 358 -13.31 16.03 -3.74
C ASP A 358 -11.87 16.45 -4.08
N ASP A 359 -10.91 16.10 -3.21
CA ASP A 359 -9.48 16.34 -3.43
C ASP A 359 -8.94 15.53 -4.62
N TRP A 360 -9.32 14.25 -4.76
CA TRP A 360 -8.99 13.44 -5.93
C TRP A 360 -9.41 14.10 -7.26
N ALA A 361 -10.56 14.73 -7.24
CA ALA A 361 -11.11 15.40 -8.43
C ALA A 361 -10.47 16.77 -8.71
N ALA A 362 -9.87 17.43 -7.71
CA ALA A 362 -9.40 18.81 -7.78
C ALA A 362 -7.88 18.95 -7.75
N ASP A 363 -7.18 18.08 -7.02
CA ASP A 363 -5.76 18.18 -6.76
C ASP A 363 -4.89 17.64 -7.90
N THR A 364 -3.62 18.01 -7.87
CA THR A 364 -2.61 17.41 -8.75
C THR A 364 -2.22 16.03 -8.22
N VAL A 365 -2.55 14.98 -8.97
CA VAL A 365 -2.25 13.60 -8.61
C VAL A 365 -0.78 13.26 -8.92
N VAL A 366 -0.07 12.70 -7.94
CA VAL A 366 1.29 12.18 -8.07
C VAL A 366 1.37 10.76 -7.50
N GLY A 367 2.22 9.91 -8.05
CA GLY A 367 2.34 8.51 -7.61
C GLY A 367 3.21 8.33 -6.36
N SER A 368 2.85 7.38 -5.50
CA SER A 368 3.65 6.98 -4.33
C SER A 368 4.83 6.08 -4.74
N LEU A 369 6.03 6.37 -4.21
CA LEU A 369 7.21 5.51 -4.28
C LEU A 369 7.03 4.27 -3.38
N THR A 370 6.66 4.49 -2.14
CA THR A 370 6.51 3.45 -1.11
C THR A 370 5.63 2.31 -1.58
N HIS A 371 4.60 2.64 -2.35
CA HIS A 371 3.59 1.71 -2.86
C HIS A 371 3.79 1.38 -4.36
N GLY A 372 4.99 1.57 -4.89
CA GLY A 372 5.37 1.09 -6.22
C GLY A 372 4.65 1.72 -7.40
N VAL A 373 4.03 2.90 -7.24
CA VAL A 373 3.36 3.58 -8.36
C VAL A 373 4.40 4.13 -9.34
N VAL A 374 5.47 4.75 -8.81
CA VAL A 374 6.47 5.47 -9.62
C VAL A 374 7.75 4.68 -9.89
N ALA A 375 8.03 3.62 -9.12
CA ALA A 375 9.22 2.79 -9.27
C ALA A 375 8.86 1.30 -9.19
N ASN A 376 9.51 0.48 -10.02
CA ASN A 376 9.39 -0.97 -9.96
C ASN A 376 10.11 -1.54 -8.72
N ASP A 377 9.88 -2.82 -8.43
CA ASP A 377 10.42 -3.48 -7.24
C ASP A 377 11.95 -3.46 -7.18
N ALA A 378 12.65 -3.51 -8.31
CA ALA A 378 14.11 -3.50 -8.34
C ALA A 378 14.68 -2.13 -7.94
N TRP A 379 14.16 -1.05 -8.52
CA TRP A 379 14.57 0.31 -8.17
C TRP A 379 14.20 0.67 -6.72
N LYS A 380 12.97 0.32 -6.34
CA LYS A 380 12.52 0.53 -4.95
C LYS A 380 13.43 -0.18 -3.93
N ALA A 381 13.86 -1.42 -4.20
CA ALA A 381 14.75 -2.16 -3.30
C ALA A 381 16.13 -1.49 -3.12
N GLU A 382 16.67 -0.85 -4.15
CA GLU A 382 17.91 -0.07 -4.05
C GLU A 382 17.69 1.18 -3.18
N ILE A 383 16.57 1.88 -3.36
CA ILE A 383 16.20 3.04 -2.55
C ILE A 383 15.94 2.62 -1.09
N ASP A 384 15.24 1.52 -0.84
CA ASP A 384 15.01 0.95 0.50
C ASP A 384 16.33 0.61 1.21
N THR A 385 17.31 0.10 0.46
CA THR A 385 18.66 -0.18 0.97
C THR A 385 19.39 1.11 1.35
N ALA A 386 19.35 2.12 0.48
CA ALA A 386 19.94 3.42 0.75
C ALA A 386 19.33 4.11 1.97
N LEU A 387 17.98 4.05 2.10
CA LEU A 387 17.26 4.55 3.26
C LEU A 387 17.67 3.82 4.55
N GLY A 388 17.76 2.49 4.52
CA GLY A 388 18.18 1.70 5.68
C GLY A 388 19.57 2.08 6.19
N LEU A 389 20.50 2.38 5.28
CA LEU A 389 21.83 2.90 5.64
C LEU A 389 21.72 4.32 6.23
N PHE A 390 20.93 5.18 5.61
CA PHE A 390 20.71 6.55 6.11
C PHE A 390 20.10 6.56 7.51
N LEU A 391 19.11 5.75 7.79
CA LEU A 391 18.49 5.65 9.13
C LEU A 391 19.49 5.21 10.20
N SER A 392 20.54 4.44 9.82
CA SER A 392 21.62 4.01 10.72
C SER A 392 22.69 5.06 10.92
N ASP A 393 23.16 5.65 9.82
CA ASP A 393 24.40 6.45 9.79
C ASP A 393 24.14 7.97 9.79
N ARG A 394 22.92 8.40 9.43
CA ARG A 394 22.48 9.80 9.36
C ARG A 394 23.44 10.65 8.51
N ASP A 395 23.83 10.14 7.32
CA ASP A 395 24.70 10.82 6.35
C ASP A 395 23.89 11.27 5.12
N PRO A 396 23.40 12.54 5.05
CA PRO A 396 22.59 13.05 3.95
C PRO A 396 23.29 13.03 2.60
N ASP A 397 24.61 13.31 2.57
CA ASP A 397 25.39 13.35 1.32
C ASP A 397 25.52 11.93 0.73
N ALA A 398 25.76 10.92 1.58
CA ALA A 398 25.81 9.53 1.16
C ALA A 398 24.44 9.03 0.69
N PHE A 399 23.36 9.44 1.36
CA PHE A 399 21.99 9.07 0.96
C PHE A 399 21.63 9.67 -0.39
N GLN A 400 21.85 10.97 -0.59
CA GLN A 400 21.61 11.61 -1.90
C GLN A 400 22.38 10.94 -3.03
N THR A 401 23.67 10.62 -2.78
CA THR A 401 24.51 9.93 -3.76
C THR A 401 23.91 8.56 -4.12
N ALA A 402 23.48 7.79 -3.12
CA ALA A 402 22.89 6.47 -3.35
C ALA A 402 21.56 6.53 -4.12
N LEU A 403 20.73 7.55 -3.89
CA LEU A 403 19.50 7.76 -4.67
C LEU A 403 19.80 8.05 -6.16
N ALA A 404 20.81 8.89 -6.45
CA ALA A 404 21.24 9.17 -7.79
C ALA A 404 21.85 7.95 -8.50
N GLU A 405 22.62 7.14 -7.77
CA GLU A 405 23.18 5.88 -8.27
C GLU A 405 22.07 4.84 -8.56
N ALA A 406 21.05 4.71 -7.68
CA ALA A 406 19.90 3.84 -7.90
C ALA A 406 19.13 4.22 -9.17
N CYS A 407 18.86 5.51 -9.40
CA CYS A 407 18.23 5.98 -10.63
C CYS A 407 19.04 5.65 -11.88
N THR A 408 20.37 5.80 -11.80
CA THR A 408 21.27 5.48 -12.93
C THR A 408 21.32 3.96 -13.19
N ALA A 409 21.32 3.15 -12.15
CA ALA A 409 21.34 1.69 -12.26
C ALA A 409 20.07 1.14 -12.92
N GLU A 410 18.92 1.74 -12.62
CA GLU A 410 17.65 1.42 -13.27
C GLU A 410 17.61 1.88 -14.74
N GLY A 411 18.48 2.83 -15.12
CA GLY A 411 18.50 3.42 -16.46
C GLY A 411 17.44 4.49 -16.66
N ALA A 412 16.78 4.94 -15.60
CA ALA A 412 15.82 6.03 -15.62
C ALA A 412 16.54 7.39 -15.72
N CYS A 413 17.70 7.55 -15.05
CA CYS A 413 18.56 8.73 -15.16
C CYS A 413 19.71 8.51 -16.14
N SER A 414 20.15 9.58 -16.83
CA SER A 414 21.24 9.57 -17.82
C SER A 414 22.55 10.13 -17.25
#